data_74f3d7d5b225ac54f3a64c001a5dc7db
#
_entry.id   74f3d7d5b225ac54f3a64c001a5dc7db
#
_cell.length_a   1.000
_cell.length_b   1.000
_cell.length_c   1.000
_cell.angle_alpha   90.00
_cell.angle_beta   90.00
_cell.angle_gamma   90.00
#
_symmetry.space_group_name_H-M   'P 1'
#
loop_
_entity.id
_entity.type
_entity.pdbx_description
1 polymer ?
#
loop_
_entity_poly.entity_id
_entity_poly.type
_entity_poly.pdbx_seq_one_letter_code
_entity_poly.pdbx_strand_id
1 'polypeptide(L)' 'MSMLYLSEVLLQHHDIETFAELLDVIQKKAESHMFFKIDVKPPYPDTPANWEDRLEGAFVGIHSVTHGTLSK' A
#
# COMPACT_ATOMS: atom_id res chain seq x y z
N MET A 1 8.63 -7.82 14.81
CA MET A 1 7.95 -6.69 14.31
C MET A 1 8.33 -6.42 12.88
N SER A 2 7.40 -6.33 12.00
CA SER A 2 7.80 -6.15 10.63
C SER A 2 7.29 -4.84 10.08
N MET A 3 8.13 -4.18 9.32
CA MET A 3 7.82 -2.94 8.65
C MET A 3 7.95 -3.18 7.15
N LEU A 4 6.94 -2.72 6.42
CA LEU A 4 6.94 -2.83 4.97
C LEU A 4 7.44 -1.52 4.39
N TYR A 5 8.50 -1.58 3.59
CA TYR A 5 9.02 -0.41 2.89
C TYR A 5 8.54 -0.43 1.45
N LEU A 6 8.02 0.70 0.99
CA LEU A 6 7.54 0.78 -0.37
C LEU A 6 8.65 0.48 -1.38
N SER A 7 9.86 0.96 -1.09
CA SER A 7 10.98 0.71 -1.98
C SER A 7 11.24 -0.79 -2.15
N GLU A 8 11.09 -1.56 -1.08
CA GLU A 8 11.27 -3.00 -1.18
C GLU A 8 10.19 -3.65 -2.02
N VAL A 9 8.96 -3.17 -1.87
CA VAL A 9 7.86 -3.69 -2.68
C VAL A 9 8.16 -3.48 -4.16
N LEU A 10 8.62 -2.29 -4.50
CA LEU A 10 8.92 -1.99 -5.90
C LEU A 10 10.06 -2.83 -6.43
N LEU A 11 11.05 -3.12 -5.59
CA LEU A 11 12.17 -3.97 -6.01
C LEU A 11 11.75 -5.41 -6.22
N GLN A 12 10.84 -5.90 -5.38
CA GLN A 12 10.42 -7.30 -5.45
C GLN A 12 9.38 -7.55 -6.51
N HIS A 13 8.62 -6.51 -6.87
CA HIS A 13 7.49 -6.66 -7.79
C HIS A 13 7.66 -5.76 -9.01
N HIS A 14 8.76 -5.95 -9.73
CA HIS A 14 8.96 -5.14 -10.93
C HIS A 14 8.08 -5.56 -12.09
N ASP A 15 7.27 -6.57 -11.91
CA ASP A 15 6.25 -6.91 -12.89
C ASP A 15 5.01 -6.01 -12.77
N ILE A 16 4.93 -5.19 -11.73
CA ILE A 16 3.84 -4.22 -11.59
C ILE A 16 4.02 -3.11 -12.61
N GLU A 17 2.98 -2.78 -13.32
CA GLU A 17 3.02 -1.74 -14.33
C GLU A 17 2.08 -0.57 -14.06
N THR A 18 1.16 -0.71 -13.11
CA THR A 18 0.20 0.35 -12.82
C THR A 18 0.10 0.57 -11.32
N PHE A 19 -0.36 1.76 -10.97
CA PHE A 19 -0.58 2.10 -9.57
C PHE A 19 -1.66 1.22 -8.95
N ALA A 20 -2.68 0.88 -9.72
CA ALA A 20 -3.74 0.01 -9.22
C ALA A 20 -3.20 -1.35 -8.81
N GLU A 21 -2.27 -1.90 -9.60
CA GLU A 21 -1.64 -3.16 -9.24
C GLU A 21 -0.82 -3.03 -7.97
N LEU A 22 -0.16 -1.89 -7.81
CA LEU A 22 0.60 -1.64 -6.59
C LEU A 22 -0.30 -1.64 -5.36
N LEU A 23 -1.45 -0.99 -5.45
CA LEU A 23 -2.39 -0.97 -4.33
C LEU A 23 -2.80 -2.38 -3.92
N ASP A 24 -3.02 -3.23 -4.91
CA ASP A 24 -3.41 -4.61 -4.65
C ASP A 24 -2.31 -5.36 -3.90
N VAL A 25 -1.07 -5.16 -4.32
CA VAL A 25 0.07 -5.80 -3.65
C VAL A 25 0.19 -5.29 -2.21
N ILE A 26 0.03 -3.98 -2.01
CA ILE A 26 0.11 -3.40 -0.67
C ILE A 26 -0.96 -4.00 0.24
N GLN A 27 -2.18 -4.16 -0.27
CA GLN A 27 -3.24 -4.76 0.53
C GLN A 27 -2.89 -6.17 0.97
N LYS A 28 -2.32 -6.95 0.07
CA LYS A 28 -1.95 -8.32 0.39
C LYS A 28 -0.82 -8.38 1.41
N LYS A 29 0.17 -7.51 1.25
CA LYS A 29 1.29 -7.52 2.17
C LYS A 29 0.92 -6.94 3.53
N ALA A 30 -0.12 -6.12 3.60
CA ALA A 30 -0.57 -5.56 4.86
C ALA A 30 -0.98 -6.63 5.84
N GLU A 31 -1.36 -7.80 5.36
CA GLU A 31 -1.79 -8.88 6.24
C GLU A 31 -0.65 -9.41 7.10
N SER A 32 0.58 -9.29 6.64
CA SER A 32 1.71 -9.83 7.37
C SER A 32 2.67 -8.78 7.90
N HIS A 33 2.31 -7.50 7.79
CA HIS A 33 3.16 -6.43 8.29
C HIS A 33 2.36 -5.49 9.19
N MET A 34 3.01 -4.98 10.24
CA MET A 34 2.35 -4.07 11.16
C MET A 34 2.49 -2.61 10.75
N PHE A 35 3.56 -2.27 10.08
CA PHE A 35 3.88 -0.89 9.74
C PHE A 35 4.24 -0.75 8.28
N PHE A 36 3.97 0.42 7.73
CA PHE A 36 4.23 0.70 6.33
C PHE A 36 4.94 2.04 6.24
N LYS A 37 6.06 2.06 5.53
CA LYS A 37 6.81 3.29 5.31
C LYS A 37 6.87 3.61 3.84
N ILE A 38 6.41 4.81 3.49
CA ILE A 38 6.44 5.30 2.12
C ILE A 38 7.71 6.10 1.95
N ASP A 39 8.75 5.47 1.45
CA ASP A 39 10.07 6.08 1.35
C ASP A 39 10.44 6.47 -0.08
N VAL A 40 9.60 6.16 -1.05
CA VAL A 40 9.82 6.52 -2.44
C VAL A 40 8.48 6.80 -3.12
N LYS A 41 8.51 7.44 -4.27
CA LYS A 41 7.31 7.66 -5.05
C LYS A 41 7.18 6.59 -6.13
N PRO A 42 5.98 6.02 -6.31
CA PRO A 42 5.79 5.02 -7.38
C PRO A 42 6.03 5.63 -8.76
N PRO A 43 6.66 4.88 -9.64
CA PRO A 43 7.04 5.42 -10.97
C PRO A 43 6.00 5.18 -12.06
N TYR A 44 4.77 4.83 -11.70
CA TYR A 44 3.77 4.43 -12.68
C TYR A 44 3.06 5.63 -13.30
N PRO A 45 2.71 5.55 -14.59
CA PRO A 45 2.07 6.69 -15.25
C PRO A 45 0.71 7.06 -14.65
N ASP A 46 0.01 6.11 -14.06
CA ASP A 46 -1.30 6.36 -13.47
C ASP A 46 -1.24 6.70 -11.99
N THR A 47 -0.05 7.04 -11.48
CA THR A 47 0.09 7.43 -10.08
C THR A 47 -0.62 8.76 -9.86
N PRO A 48 -1.67 8.78 -9.00
CA PRO A 48 -2.44 10.00 -8.81
C PRO A 48 -1.74 10.99 -7.89
N ALA A 49 -2.26 12.21 -7.83
CA ALA A 49 -1.68 13.24 -6.97
C ALA A 49 -1.76 12.84 -5.50
N ASN A 50 -2.81 12.14 -5.12
CA ASN A 50 -2.99 11.69 -3.73
C ASN A 50 -2.47 10.27 -3.51
N TRP A 51 -1.37 9.93 -4.16
CA TRP A 51 -0.84 8.57 -4.13
C TRP A 51 -0.47 8.12 -2.72
N GLU A 52 0.03 9.04 -1.89
CA GLU A 52 0.40 8.67 -0.52
C GLU A 52 -0.82 8.26 0.28
N ASP A 53 -1.90 9.03 0.18
CA ASP A 53 -3.12 8.70 0.89
C ASP A 53 -3.69 7.38 0.41
N ARG A 54 -3.60 7.13 -0.87
CA ARG A 54 -4.10 5.90 -1.42
C ARG A 54 -3.33 4.69 -0.93
N LEU A 55 -2.00 4.82 -0.86
CA LEU A 55 -1.18 3.73 -0.37
C LEU A 55 -1.43 3.46 1.10
N GLU A 56 -1.54 4.51 1.89
CA GLU A 56 -1.86 4.34 3.29
C GLU A 56 -3.22 3.70 3.46
N GLY A 57 -4.20 4.13 2.67
CA GLY A 57 -5.52 3.54 2.74
C GLY A 57 -5.51 2.07 2.40
N ALA A 58 -4.73 1.69 1.40
CA ALA A 58 -4.62 0.28 1.03
C ALA A 58 -4.01 -0.55 2.15
N PHE A 59 -3.01 0.01 2.83
CA PHE A 59 -2.36 -0.71 3.91
C PHE A 59 -3.25 -0.80 5.15
N VAL A 60 -3.76 0.34 5.61
CA VAL A 60 -4.55 0.35 6.86
C VAL A 60 -5.94 -0.19 6.64
N GLY A 61 -6.40 -0.27 5.41
CA GLY A 61 -7.72 -0.82 5.14
C GLY A 61 -7.90 -2.21 5.70
N ILE A 62 -6.86 -3.03 5.62
CA ILE A 62 -6.90 -4.38 6.17
C ILE A 62 -7.03 -4.33 7.69
N HIS A 63 -6.29 -3.43 8.32
CA HIS A 63 -6.24 -3.36 9.78
C HIS A 63 -7.42 -2.62 10.37
N SER A 64 -8.06 -1.75 9.61
CA SER A 64 -9.12 -0.91 10.12
C SER A 64 -10.50 -1.31 9.62
N VAL A 65 -10.61 -2.43 8.94
CA VAL A 65 -11.89 -2.83 8.36
C VAL A 65 -12.95 -2.98 9.43
N THR A 66 -12.57 -3.49 10.58
CA THR A 66 -13.51 -3.65 11.68
C THR A 66 -14.03 -2.31 12.16
N HIS A 67 -13.14 -1.36 12.27
CA HIS A 67 -13.51 -0.03 12.70
C HIS A 67 -14.39 0.64 11.66
N GLY A 68 -14.03 0.47 10.42
CA GLY A 68 -14.76 1.11 9.36
C GLY A 68 -16.23 0.74 9.38
N THR A 69 -16.50 -0.51 9.63
CA THR A 69 -17.88 -0.95 9.69
C THR A 69 -18.62 -0.33 10.87
N LEU A 70 -17.94 -0.22 11.97
CA LEU A 70 -18.60 0.23 13.19
C LEU A 70 -18.89 1.71 13.17
N SER A 71 -18.07 2.47 12.52
CA SER A 71 -18.23 3.90 12.60
C SER A 71 -19.43 4.40 11.79
N LYS A 72 -20.07 3.56 11.07
CA LYS A 72 -21.23 4.00 10.28
C LYS A 72 -22.50 3.95 11.05
#